data_0c1f8ef885169753884f305cc278cbee
#
_entry.id   0c1f8ef885169753884f305cc278cbee
#
_cell.length_a   1.000
_cell.length_b   1.000
_cell.length_c   1.000
_cell.angle_alpha   90.00
_cell.angle_beta   90.00
_cell.angle_gamma   90.00
#
_symmetry.space_group_name_H-M   'P 1'
#
loop_
_entity.id
_entity.type
_entity.pdbx_description
1 polymer ?
#
loop_
_entity_poly.entity_id
_entity_poly.type
_entity_poly.pdbx_seq_one_letter_code
_entity_poly.pdbx_strand_id
1 'polypeptide(L)'
;KGSEAVRLSTRRFFKEEIQCYGLQSSEVQKIIARSFKQVKEMGKERVFALCEELLLSDYSEEASIAFEWSYRFRGEYLPEDMKTFEKWLSLYVNNWAKCDILCNHTIGSFVELYPSFLGKLSEWAISPNRWLRRGAAVTLILPARKGLFLKEVFAIADALLTDGDDLV
;
A
#
# COMPACT_ATOMS: atom_id res chain seq x y z
N LYS A 1 12.44 4.61 21.02
CA LYS A 1 12.00 6.02 20.87
C LYS A 1 12.52 6.54 19.55
N GLY A 2 11.66 7.25 18.79
CA GLY A 2 12.08 7.88 17.54
C GLY A 2 13.19 8.91 17.73
N SER A 3 13.96 9.14 16.67
CA SER A 3 15.06 10.10 16.64
C SER A 3 14.68 11.32 15.79
N GLU A 4 14.91 12.53 16.30
CA GLU A 4 14.70 13.77 15.56
C GLU A 4 15.51 13.80 14.26
N ALA A 5 16.75 13.34 14.31
CA ALA A 5 17.63 13.28 13.13
C ALA A 5 17.04 12.34 12.04
N VAL A 6 16.49 11.18 12.43
CA VAL A 6 15.83 10.27 11.50
C VAL A 6 14.55 10.90 10.95
N ARG A 7 13.74 11.56 11.80
CA ARG A 7 12.51 12.25 11.38
C ARG A 7 12.80 13.33 10.34
N LEU A 8 13.79 14.19 10.58
CA LEU A 8 14.21 15.22 9.64
C LEU A 8 14.77 14.64 8.34
N SER A 9 15.56 13.57 8.45
CA SER A 9 16.09 12.88 7.26
C SER A 9 14.96 12.27 6.43
N THR A 10 14.01 11.57 7.07
CA THR A 10 12.87 10.96 6.39
C THR A 10 12.03 11.99 5.63
N ARG A 11 11.69 13.11 6.25
CA ARG A 11 10.87 14.17 5.63
C ARG A 11 11.45 14.72 4.33
N ARG A 12 12.78 14.72 4.17
CA ARG A 12 13.45 15.22 2.94
C ARG A 12 13.16 14.40 1.69
N PHE A 13 12.68 13.16 1.84
CA PHE A 13 12.33 12.29 0.71
C PHE A 13 10.91 12.50 0.19
N PHE A 14 10.13 13.34 0.86
CA PHE A 14 8.73 13.57 0.50
C PHE A 14 8.53 15.03 0.08
N LYS A 15 7.68 15.24 -0.91
CA LYS A 15 7.19 16.56 -1.29
C LYS A 15 6.06 17.00 -0.37
N GLU A 16 5.26 16.04 0.08
CA GLU A 16 4.17 16.23 1.01
C GLU A 16 4.68 16.32 2.45
N GLU A 17 3.94 17.04 3.28
CA GLU A 17 4.16 17.00 4.71
C GLU A 17 3.74 15.63 5.25
N ILE A 18 4.66 14.92 5.90
CA ILE A 18 4.41 13.60 6.47
C ILE A 18 4.53 13.62 7.99
N GLN A 19 3.68 12.81 8.64
CA GLN A 19 3.81 12.50 10.04
C GLN A 19 4.65 11.21 10.21
N CYS A 20 5.68 11.28 11.02
CA CYS A 20 6.51 10.12 11.36
C CYS A 20 7.13 10.24 12.76
N TYR A 21 7.31 9.12 13.41
CA TYR A 21 7.99 9.03 14.72
C TYR A 21 9.50 9.19 14.61
N GLY A 22 10.06 8.96 13.42
CA GLY A 22 11.51 8.95 13.18
C GLY A 22 12.17 7.66 13.63
N LEU A 23 11.54 6.54 13.35
CA LEU A 23 12.11 5.20 13.55
C LEU A 23 12.86 4.76 12.29
N GLN A 24 13.96 4.04 12.48
CA GLN A 24 14.63 3.38 11.37
C GLN A 24 13.77 2.22 10.84
N SER A 25 13.86 1.95 9.52
CA SER A 25 13.09 0.88 8.89
C SER A 25 13.29 -0.48 9.57
N SER A 26 14.51 -0.79 10.03
CA SER A 26 14.81 -2.03 10.76
C SER A 26 14.09 -2.13 12.11
N GLU A 27 13.85 -0.99 12.76
CA GLU A 27 13.10 -0.95 14.02
C GLU A 27 11.61 -1.14 13.75
N VAL A 28 11.08 -0.50 12.71
CA VAL A 28 9.68 -0.68 12.26
C VAL A 28 9.43 -2.16 11.94
N GLN A 29 10.33 -2.82 11.19
CA GLN A 29 10.20 -4.24 10.86
C GLN A 29 10.19 -5.14 12.11
N LYS A 30 11.01 -4.83 13.13
CA LYS A 30 10.99 -5.56 14.41
C LYS A 30 9.65 -5.37 15.15
N ILE A 31 9.10 -4.15 15.14
CA ILE A 31 7.79 -3.85 15.73
C ILE A 31 6.72 -4.65 15.00
N ILE A 32 6.67 -4.60 13.67
CA ILE A 32 5.73 -5.36 12.85
C ILE A 32 5.78 -6.86 13.19
N ALA A 33 6.97 -7.45 13.21
CA ALA A 33 7.12 -8.87 13.48
C ALA A 33 6.68 -9.27 14.89
N ARG A 34 6.97 -8.42 15.90
CA ARG A 34 6.59 -8.65 17.30
C ARG A 34 5.09 -8.48 17.51
N SER A 35 4.52 -7.38 17.03
CA SER A 35 3.12 -7.05 17.24
C SER A 35 2.20 -7.98 16.44
N PHE A 36 2.58 -8.40 15.23
CA PHE A 36 1.80 -9.37 14.47
C PHE A 36 1.59 -10.70 15.23
N LYS A 37 2.60 -11.16 15.98
CA LYS A 37 2.48 -12.38 16.80
C LYS A 37 1.36 -12.28 17.86
N GLN A 38 1.04 -11.04 18.27
CA GLN A 38 0.00 -10.79 19.29
C GLN A 38 -1.40 -10.73 18.70
N VAL A 39 -1.52 -10.30 17.43
CA VAL A 39 -2.82 -10.06 16.80
C VAL A 39 -3.25 -11.13 15.80
N LYS A 40 -2.33 -11.94 15.27
CA LYS A 40 -2.62 -12.91 14.19
C LYS A 40 -3.74 -13.90 14.54
N GLU A 41 -3.85 -14.29 15.80
CA GLU A 41 -4.88 -15.25 16.27
C GLU A 41 -6.28 -14.61 16.43
N MET A 42 -6.39 -13.27 16.24
CA MET A 42 -7.68 -12.57 16.29
C MET A 42 -8.50 -12.76 15.01
N GLY A 43 -7.87 -13.31 13.94
CA GLY A 43 -8.47 -13.46 12.61
C GLY A 43 -8.38 -12.20 11.75
N LYS A 44 -8.50 -12.42 10.43
CA LYS A 44 -8.31 -11.39 9.40
C LYS A 44 -9.20 -10.15 9.62
N GLU A 45 -10.49 -10.35 9.85
CA GLU A 45 -11.47 -9.26 9.96
C GLU A 45 -11.12 -8.32 11.13
N ARG A 46 -10.78 -8.90 12.29
CA ARG A 46 -10.40 -8.09 13.46
C ARG A 46 -9.07 -7.38 13.25
N VAL A 47 -8.10 -8.03 12.60
CA VAL A 47 -6.82 -7.40 12.29
C VAL A 47 -6.98 -6.30 11.25
N PHE A 48 -7.84 -6.45 10.25
CA PHE A 48 -8.14 -5.38 9.29
C PHE A 48 -8.81 -4.16 9.95
N ALA A 49 -9.67 -4.38 10.94
CA ALA A 49 -10.22 -3.29 11.74
C ALA A 49 -9.11 -2.55 12.52
N LEU A 50 -8.17 -3.27 13.13
CA LEU A 50 -7.00 -2.67 13.79
C LEU A 50 -6.08 -1.94 12.80
N CYS A 51 -5.91 -2.48 11.59
CA CYS A 51 -5.18 -1.78 10.53
C CYS A 51 -5.82 -0.41 10.22
N GLU A 52 -7.13 -0.36 10.13
CA GLU A 52 -7.85 0.89 9.88
C GLU A 52 -7.69 1.89 11.04
N GLU A 53 -7.72 1.43 12.28
CA GLU A 53 -7.43 2.27 13.46
C GLU A 53 -6.02 2.88 13.38
N LEU A 54 -5.01 2.09 12.97
CA LEU A 54 -3.65 2.58 12.76
C LEU A 54 -3.56 3.61 11.62
N LEU A 55 -4.28 3.38 10.52
CA LEU A 55 -4.27 4.27 9.36
C LEU A 55 -4.88 5.65 9.67
N LEU A 56 -5.83 5.72 10.61
CA LEU A 56 -6.44 6.98 11.05
C LEU A 56 -5.45 7.94 11.74
N SER A 57 -4.34 7.44 12.26
CA SER A 57 -3.31 8.26 12.93
C SER A 57 -2.49 9.10 11.97
N ASP A 58 -2.48 8.73 10.68
CA ASP A 58 -1.65 9.30 9.61
C ASP A 58 -0.13 9.11 9.77
N TYR A 59 0.37 8.48 10.83
CA TYR A 59 1.79 8.21 10.98
C TYR A 59 2.29 7.17 9.99
N SER A 60 3.43 7.46 9.33
CA SER A 60 4.00 6.61 8.28
C SER A 60 4.40 5.22 8.79
N GLU A 61 4.91 5.14 10.02
CA GLU A 61 5.27 3.86 10.63
C GLU A 61 4.03 3.01 10.98
N GLU A 62 2.94 3.65 11.43
CA GLU A 62 1.68 2.96 11.72
C GLU A 62 1.02 2.44 10.44
N ALA A 63 1.04 3.24 9.37
CA ALA A 63 0.58 2.79 8.06
C ALA A 63 1.41 1.59 7.54
N SER A 64 2.74 1.62 7.74
CA SER A 64 3.61 0.49 7.39
C SER A 64 3.25 -0.78 8.16
N ILE A 65 2.90 -0.65 9.47
CA ILE A 65 2.45 -1.77 10.29
C ILE A 65 1.14 -2.33 9.75
N ALA A 66 0.16 -1.45 9.49
CA ALA A 66 -1.15 -1.84 9.00
C ALA A 66 -1.08 -2.60 7.66
N PHE A 67 -0.35 -2.06 6.68
CA PHE A 67 -0.21 -2.68 5.36
C PHE A 67 0.56 -3.99 5.41
N GLU A 68 1.58 -4.08 6.24
CA GLU A 68 2.34 -5.33 6.41
C GLU A 68 1.53 -6.40 7.14
N TRP A 69 0.71 -6.02 8.12
CA TRP A 69 -0.22 -6.95 8.76
C TRP A 69 -1.25 -7.47 7.76
N SER A 70 -1.84 -6.60 6.95
CA SER A 70 -2.79 -7.03 5.93
C SER A 70 -2.16 -7.99 4.92
N TYR A 71 -0.93 -7.71 4.48
CA TYR A 71 -0.20 -8.58 3.57
C TYR A 71 0.06 -9.99 4.14
N ARG A 72 0.24 -10.10 5.45
CA ARG A 72 0.47 -11.41 6.10
C ARG A 72 -0.76 -12.31 6.06
N PHE A 73 -1.95 -11.75 5.84
CA PHE A 73 -3.19 -12.48 5.61
C PHE A 73 -3.47 -12.79 4.12
N ARG A 74 -2.50 -12.60 3.20
CA ARG A 74 -2.72 -12.82 1.76
C ARG A 74 -3.23 -14.21 1.38
N GLY A 75 -2.98 -15.23 2.20
CA GLY A 75 -3.51 -16.58 2.01
C GLY A 75 -4.99 -16.74 2.39
N GLU A 76 -5.58 -15.71 3.02
CA GLU A 76 -6.96 -15.67 3.48
C GLU A 76 -7.78 -14.58 2.78
N TYR A 77 -7.25 -13.96 1.72
CA TYR A 77 -7.98 -12.92 1.00
C TYR A 77 -9.22 -13.49 0.32
N LEU A 78 -10.28 -12.69 0.35
CA LEU A 78 -11.55 -12.93 -0.31
C LEU A 78 -11.82 -11.81 -1.33
N PRO A 79 -12.64 -12.05 -2.36
CA PRO A 79 -12.93 -11.02 -3.38
C PRO A 79 -13.41 -9.68 -2.81
N GLU A 80 -14.16 -9.69 -1.71
CA GLU A 80 -14.67 -8.51 -1.01
C GLU A 80 -13.58 -7.63 -0.38
N ASP A 81 -12.39 -8.18 -0.09
CA ASP A 81 -11.28 -7.44 0.52
C ASP A 81 -10.78 -6.31 -0.40
N MET A 82 -11.00 -6.42 -1.71
CA MET A 82 -10.67 -5.34 -2.65
C MET A 82 -11.31 -4.01 -2.29
N LYS A 83 -12.54 -4.03 -1.77
CA LYS A 83 -13.22 -2.80 -1.31
C LYS A 83 -12.48 -2.15 -0.15
N THR A 84 -11.95 -2.95 0.76
CA THR A 84 -11.16 -2.48 1.89
C THR A 84 -9.83 -1.86 1.41
N PHE A 85 -9.14 -2.53 0.49
CA PHE A 85 -7.86 -2.04 -0.05
C PHE A 85 -8.04 -0.77 -0.87
N GLU A 86 -9.07 -0.68 -1.72
CA GLU A 86 -9.42 0.53 -2.46
C GLU A 86 -9.76 1.69 -1.51
N LYS A 87 -10.53 1.42 -0.46
CA LYS A 87 -10.83 2.41 0.59
C LYS A 87 -9.56 2.92 1.24
N TRP A 88 -8.64 2.03 1.64
CA TRP A 88 -7.39 2.43 2.27
C TRP A 88 -6.51 3.25 1.34
N LEU A 89 -6.39 2.84 0.07
CA LEU A 89 -5.64 3.57 -0.93
C LEU A 89 -6.22 4.96 -1.20
N SER A 90 -7.55 5.06 -1.22
CA SER A 90 -8.24 6.32 -1.54
C SER A 90 -8.25 7.33 -0.40
N LEU A 91 -8.36 6.86 0.86
CA LEU A 91 -8.62 7.71 2.02
C LEU A 91 -7.41 7.95 2.92
N TYR A 92 -6.50 6.95 3.04
CA TYR A 92 -5.41 7.00 4.01
C TYR A 92 -4.02 7.09 3.39
N VAL A 93 -3.92 6.90 2.07
CA VAL A 93 -2.66 7.08 1.35
C VAL A 93 -2.54 8.53 0.91
N ASN A 94 -1.50 9.21 1.40
CA ASN A 94 -1.22 10.62 1.12
C ASN A 94 0.25 10.87 0.76
N ASN A 95 1.02 9.82 0.55
CA ASN A 95 2.39 9.89 0.06
C ASN A 95 2.77 8.62 -0.71
N TRP A 96 3.84 8.72 -1.51
CA TRP A 96 4.28 7.64 -2.38
C TRP A 96 4.69 6.37 -1.62
N ALA A 97 5.31 6.49 -0.45
CA ALA A 97 5.77 5.33 0.31
C ALA A 97 4.61 4.48 0.85
N LYS A 98 3.55 5.12 1.37
CA LYS A 98 2.32 4.43 1.76
C LYS A 98 1.67 3.73 0.56
N CYS A 99 1.60 4.42 -0.59
CA CYS A 99 1.07 3.85 -1.83
C CYS A 99 1.84 2.59 -2.23
N ASP A 100 3.16 2.68 -2.26
CA ASP A 100 4.01 1.60 -2.74
C ASP A 100 3.97 0.37 -1.83
N ILE A 101 3.96 0.56 -0.50
CA ILE A 101 3.84 -0.57 0.44
C ILE A 101 2.51 -1.30 0.25
N LEU A 102 1.40 -0.56 0.22
CA LEU A 102 0.07 -1.16 0.05
C LEU A 102 -0.07 -1.86 -1.31
N CYS A 103 0.33 -1.17 -2.38
CA CYS A 103 0.08 -1.65 -3.74
C CYS A 103 1.03 -2.78 -4.15
N ASN A 104 2.35 -2.69 -3.90
CA ASN A 104 3.27 -3.75 -4.27
C ASN A 104 2.97 -5.08 -3.57
N HIS A 105 2.64 -5.03 -2.28
CA HIS A 105 2.51 -6.25 -1.48
C HIS A 105 1.05 -6.71 -1.38
N THR A 106 0.21 -5.92 -0.74
CA THR A 106 -1.18 -6.33 -0.43
C THR A 106 -2.03 -6.44 -1.70
N ILE A 107 -2.13 -5.35 -2.48
CA ILE A 107 -2.99 -5.33 -3.67
C ILE A 107 -2.36 -6.16 -4.79
N GLY A 108 -1.03 -6.13 -4.96
CA GLY A 108 -0.33 -6.97 -5.94
C GLY A 108 -0.58 -8.46 -5.71
N SER A 109 -0.48 -8.93 -4.46
CA SER A 109 -0.82 -10.32 -4.13
C SER A 109 -2.30 -10.63 -4.31
N PHE A 110 -3.17 -9.65 -4.05
CA PHE A 110 -4.60 -9.81 -4.27
C PHE A 110 -4.94 -10.01 -5.75
N VAL A 111 -4.40 -9.20 -6.66
CA VAL A 111 -4.68 -9.34 -8.10
C VAL A 111 -4.04 -10.59 -8.70
N GLU A 112 -2.92 -11.08 -8.13
CA GLU A 112 -2.38 -12.40 -8.51
C GLU A 112 -3.35 -13.54 -8.14
N LEU A 113 -4.02 -13.43 -6.99
CA LEU A 113 -5.01 -14.41 -6.53
C LEU A 113 -6.35 -14.28 -7.27
N TYR A 114 -6.75 -13.04 -7.58
CA TYR A 114 -8.02 -12.71 -8.24
C TYR A 114 -7.80 -11.86 -9.50
N PRO A 115 -7.32 -12.45 -10.62
CA PRO A 115 -7.04 -11.71 -11.86
C PRO A 115 -8.27 -11.01 -12.48
N SER A 116 -9.48 -11.42 -12.11
CA SER A 116 -10.71 -10.75 -12.53
C SER A 116 -10.81 -9.28 -12.09
N PHE A 117 -10.01 -8.87 -11.08
CA PHE A 117 -9.95 -7.49 -10.62
C PHE A 117 -8.93 -6.60 -11.36
N LEU A 118 -8.22 -7.15 -12.37
CA LEU A 118 -7.29 -6.35 -13.19
C LEU A 118 -7.99 -5.18 -13.89
N GLY A 119 -9.26 -5.36 -14.31
CA GLY A 119 -10.07 -4.29 -14.87
C GLY A 119 -10.23 -3.08 -13.93
N LYS A 120 -10.24 -3.31 -12.61
CA LYS A 120 -10.31 -2.26 -11.61
C LYS A 120 -9.08 -1.34 -11.64
N LEU A 121 -7.90 -1.87 -11.95
CA LEU A 121 -6.68 -1.07 -12.09
C LEU A 121 -6.76 -0.12 -13.30
N SER A 122 -7.44 -0.53 -14.37
CA SER A 122 -7.69 0.36 -15.52
C SER A 122 -8.63 1.51 -15.14
N GLU A 123 -9.63 1.26 -14.28
CA GLU A 123 -10.47 2.33 -13.72
C GLU A 123 -9.65 3.29 -12.85
N TRP A 124 -8.73 2.76 -12.04
CA TRP A 124 -7.85 3.58 -11.20
C TRP A 124 -6.89 4.44 -12.02
N ALA A 125 -6.39 3.95 -13.15
CA ALA A 125 -5.46 4.68 -14.01
C ALA A 125 -6.04 6.00 -14.56
N ILE A 126 -7.37 6.14 -14.61
CA ILE A 126 -8.04 7.37 -15.05
C ILE A 126 -8.75 8.11 -13.91
N SER A 127 -8.47 7.75 -12.66
CA SER A 127 -9.09 8.36 -11.48
C SER A 127 -8.61 9.80 -11.26
N PRO A 128 -9.46 10.71 -10.73
CA PRO A 128 -9.01 12.01 -10.25
C PRO A 128 -8.06 11.92 -9.06
N ASN A 129 -8.10 10.82 -8.28
CA ASN A 129 -7.21 10.60 -7.16
C ASN A 129 -5.83 10.10 -7.66
N ARG A 130 -4.76 10.89 -7.43
CA ARG A 130 -3.38 10.54 -7.84
C ARG A 130 -2.91 9.20 -7.28
N TRP A 131 -3.31 8.87 -6.06
CA TRP A 131 -2.86 7.63 -5.40
C TRP A 131 -3.50 6.39 -6.00
N LEU A 132 -4.74 6.50 -6.50
CA LEU A 132 -5.33 5.44 -7.30
C LEU A 132 -4.60 5.27 -8.64
N ARG A 133 -4.27 6.39 -9.35
CA ARG A 133 -3.50 6.31 -10.59
C ARG A 133 -2.13 5.68 -10.37
N ARG A 134 -1.36 6.19 -9.39
CA ARG A 134 -0.08 5.57 -9.00
C ARG A 134 -0.26 4.11 -8.60
N GLY A 135 -1.27 3.81 -7.79
CA GLY A 135 -1.57 2.46 -7.31
C GLY A 135 -1.84 1.47 -8.45
N ALA A 136 -2.49 1.92 -9.54
CA ALA A 136 -2.70 1.09 -10.71
C ALA A 136 -1.39 0.56 -11.30
N ALA A 137 -0.38 1.42 -11.46
CA ALA A 137 0.93 1.02 -11.97
C ALA A 137 1.73 0.21 -10.95
N VAL A 138 1.82 0.70 -9.71
CA VAL A 138 2.62 0.08 -8.65
C VAL A 138 2.15 -1.34 -8.31
N THR A 139 0.84 -1.59 -8.32
CA THR A 139 0.26 -2.92 -8.07
C THR A 139 0.83 -3.98 -9.02
N LEU A 140 1.14 -3.60 -10.26
CA LEU A 140 1.60 -4.54 -11.28
C LEU A 140 3.13 -4.73 -11.33
N ILE A 141 3.91 -4.00 -10.55
CA ILE A 141 5.39 -4.10 -10.59
C ILE A 141 5.87 -5.53 -10.27
N LEU A 142 5.41 -6.10 -9.16
CA LEU A 142 5.83 -7.45 -8.77
C LEU A 142 5.25 -8.55 -9.67
N PRO A 143 3.96 -8.53 -10.06
CA PRO A 143 3.43 -9.42 -11.10
C PRO A 143 4.22 -9.34 -12.43
N ALA A 144 4.52 -8.13 -12.92
CA ALA A 144 5.27 -7.92 -14.16
C ALA A 144 6.67 -8.55 -14.11
N ARG A 145 7.37 -8.44 -12.96
CA ARG A 145 8.67 -9.09 -12.75
C ARG A 145 8.62 -10.61 -12.84
N LYS A 146 7.44 -11.20 -12.64
CA LYS A 146 7.16 -12.63 -12.80
C LYS A 146 6.67 -12.97 -14.22
N GLY A 147 6.56 -11.99 -15.12
CA GLY A 147 6.02 -12.14 -16.47
C GLY A 147 4.49 -12.25 -16.51
N LEU A 148 3.80 -11.87 -15.43
CA LEU A 148 2.34 -11.93 -15.34
C LEU A 148 1.70 -10.62 -15.83
N PHE A 149 0.51 -10.72 -16.42
CA PHE A 149 -0.37 -9.58 -16.77
C PHE A 149 0.30 -8.51 -17.65
N LEU A 150 1.23 -8.92 -18.54
CA LEU A 150 2.00 -7.96 -19.35
C LEU A 150 1.12 -7.09 -20.24
N LYS A 151 -0.01 -7.62 -20.71
CA LYS A 151 -0.98 -6.84 -21.52
C LYS A 151 -1.55 -5.68 -20.70
N GLU A 152 -1.97 -5.94 -19.46
CA GLU A 152 -2.52 -4.95 -18.54
C GLU A 152 -1.43 -3.97 -18.07
N VAL A 153 -0.20 -4.46 -17.85
CA VAL A 153 0.97 -3.62 -17.52
C VAL A 153 1.19 -2.58 -18.60
N PHE A 154 1.26 -2.97 -19.88
CA PHE A 154 1.45 -2.03 -20.98
C PHE A 154 0.26 -1.10 -21.16
N ALA A 155 -0.97 -1.60 -21.04
CA ALA A 155 -2.17 -0.76 -21.16
C ALA A 155 -2.21 0.34 -20.07
N ILE A 156 -1.85 0.02 -18.82
CA ILE A 156 -1.78 0.99 -17.73
C ILE A 156 -0.59 1.94 -17.92
N ALA A 157 0.58 1.44 -18.33
CA ALA A 157 1.72 2.29 -18.62
C ALA A 157 1.42 3.31 -19.74
N ASP A 158 0.76 2.89 -20.81
CA ASP A 158 0.34 3.78 -21.89
C ASP A 158 -0.67 4.84 -21.41
N ALA A 159 -1.63 4.45 -20.56
CA ALA A 159 -2.62 5.36 -20.01
C ALA A 159 -2.00 6.44 -19.10
N LEU A 160 -0.91 6.10 -18.39
CA LEU A 160 -0.24 6.98 -17.45
C LEU A 160 0.98 7.71 -18.02
N LEU A 161 1.43 7.36 -19.22
CA LEU A 161 2.67 7.89 -19.84
C LEU A 161 2.72 9.42 -19.92
N THR A 162 1.57 10.07 -20.02
CA THR A 162 1.43 11.53 -20.11
C THR A 162 0.71 12.11 -18.90
N ASP A 163 0.72 11.42 -17.76
CA ASP A 163 0.13 11.96 -16.53
C ASP A 163 0.81 13.28 -16.14
N GLY A 164 0.02 14.28 -15.76
CA GLY A 164 0.55 15.58 -15.35
C GLY A 164 1.16 15.59 -13.95
N ASP A 165 1.05 14.50 -13.19
CA ASP A 165 1.57 14.37 -11.84
C ASP A 165 2.85 13.53 -11.85
N ASP A 166 3.96 14.13 -11.42
CA ASP A 166 5.28 13.48 -11.42
C ASP A 166 5.44 12.34 -10.40
N LEU A 167 4.44 12.12 -9.57
CA LEU A 167 4.38 10.97 -8.66
C LEU A 167 3.54 9.81 -9.22
N VAL A 168 2.93 9.95 -10.37
CA VAL A 168 2.18 8.93 -11.07
C VAL A 168 3.03 8.29 -12.16
#